data_60c75429d9e3d938cfdc4ef2f4080c79
#
_entry.id   60c75429d9e3d938cfdc4ef2f4080c79
#
_cell.length_a   1.000
_cell.length_b   1.000
_cell.length_c   1.000
_cell.angle_alpha   90.00
_cell.angle_beta   90.00
_cell.angle_gamma   90.00
#
_symmetry.space_group_name_H-M   'P 1'
#
loop_
_entity.id
_entity.type
_entity.pdbx_description
1 polymer ?
#
loop_
_entity_poly.entity_id
_entity_poly.type
_entity_poly.pdbx_seq_one_letter_code
_entity_poly.pdbx_strand_id
1 'polypeptide(L)'
;DEYLSGNVREKLEWAKRSAEQYPEDYTANVQALERVQPVDLTASEIAVRLGATWLPTEVIDQFIYELFGTSLRSRRMIRSHYSQHTGAWNIESKFADRGNIKAENTYGTTRVNGYKIIEETLNLRDLRIFDYVEDEHGNRVPVLNKKETAIAQGKQELIKQAFQDWIWKDPARRERLT
;
A
#
# COMPACT_ATOMS: atom_id res chain seq x y z
N ASP A 1 30.27 1.01 16.67
CA ASP A 1 30.03 2.18 17.52
C ASP A 1 28.55 2.34 17.84
N GLU A 2 28.14 1.78 18.98
CA GLU A 2 26.74 1.78 19.44
C GLU A 2 26.23 3.22 19.68
N TYR A 3 27.11 4.16 20.00
CA TYR A 3 26.77 5.58 20.19
C TYR A 3 26.29 6.25 18.91
N LEU A 4 26.78 5.85 17.74
CA LEU A 4 26.41 6.39 16.43
C LEU A 4 25.30 5.60 15.72
N SER A 5 24.54 4.78 16.46
CA SER A 5 23.41 3.99 15.97
C SER A 5 22.16 4.22 16.82
N GLY A 6 21.02 3.72 16.39
CA GLY A 6 19.74 3.88 17.08
C GLY A 6 19.13 5.28 16.88
N ASN A 7 18.55 5.88 17.91
CA ASN A 7 17.95 7.22 17.80
C ASN A 7 19.01 8.33 17.78
N VAL A 8 19.71 8.46 16.65
CA VAL A 8 20.81 9.41 16.47
C VAL A 8 20.35 10.87 16.48
N ARG A 9 19.08 11.17 16.16
CA ARG A 9 18.53 12.52 16.23
C ARG A 9 18.42 13.02 17.67
N GLU A 10 17.87 12.22 18.56
CA GLU A 10 17.75 12.53 19.97
C GLU A 10 19.14 12.63 20.63
N LYS A 11 20.04 11.73 20.27
CA LYS A 11 21.44 11.78 20.73
C LYS A 11 22.14 13.06 20.29
N LEU A 12 21.90 13.54 19.06
CA LEU A 12 22.44 14.80 18.57
C LEU A 12 21.92 16.00 19.36
N GLU A 13 20.61 16.06 19.61
CA GLU A 13 20.03 17.15 20.43
C GLU A 13 20.59 17.15 21.84
N TRP A 14 20.73 15.98 22.46
CA TRP A 14 21.36 15.86 23.76
C TRP A 14 22.84 16.28 23.73
N ALA A 15 23.60 15.85 22.74
CA ALA A 15 25.02 16.22 22.59
C ALA A 15 25.21 17.73 22.37
N LYS A 16 24.31 18.37 21.60
CA LYS A 16 24.33 19.83 21.40
C LYS A 16 24.10 20.58 22.71
N ARG A 17 23.12 20.20 23.51
CA ARG A 17 22.84 20.79 24.82
C ARG A 17 24.04 20.61 25.79
N SER A 18 24.65 19.41 25.74
CA SER A 18 25.83 19.15 26.57
C SER A 18 27.07 19.90 26.11
N ALA A 19 27.25 20.12 24.80
CA ALA A 19 28.34 20.89 24.24
C ALA A 19 28.26 22.40 24.57
N GLU A 20 27.05 22.94 24.81
CA GLU A 20 26.85 24.31 25.29
C GLU A 20 27.43 24.50 26.70
N GLN A 21 27.36 23.47 27.54
CA GLN A 21 27.88 23.52 28.92
C GLN A 21 29.36 23.08 29.02
N TYR A 22 29.75 22.10 28.20
CA TYR A 22 31.08 21.46 28.23
C TYR A 22 31.64 21.32 26.79
N PRO A 23 32.09 22.41 26.13
CA PRO A 23 32.46 22.39 24.72
C PRO A 23 33.63 21.45 24.40
N GLU A 24 34.61 21.32 25.30
CA GLU A 24 35.82 20.50 25.08
C GLU A 24 35.49 19.01 25.01
N ASP A 25 34.49 18.57 25.76
CA ASP A 25 34.14 17.14 25.89
C ASP A 25 33.19 16.64 24.82
N TYR A 26 32.27 17.49 24.34
CA TYR A 26 31.15 17.06 23.51
C TYR A 26 31.15 17.54 22.06
N THR A 27 32.03 18.47 21.68
CA THR A 27 32.10 18.99 20.29
C THR A 27 32.40 17.88 19.28
N ALA A 28 33.30 16.95 19.60
CA ALA A 28 33.60 15.81 18.73
C ALA A 28 32.40 14.87 18.56
N ASN A 29 31.62 14.71 19.63
CA ASN A 29 30.39 13.89 19.61
C ASN A 29 29.30 14.53 18.73
N VAL A 30 29.15 15.86 18.81
CA VAL A 30 28.21 16.59 17.95
C VAL A 30 28.60 16.42 16.49
N GLN A 31 29.87 16.62 16.12
CA GLN A 31 30.35 16.45 14.76
C GLN A 31 30.18 14.99 14.24
N ALA A 32 30.44 14.00 15.09
CA ALA A 32 30.27 12.60 14.73
C ALA A 32 28.77 12.26 14.52
N LEU A 33 27.89 12.74 15.38
CA LEU A 33 26.44 12.53 15.28
C LEU A 33 25.81 13.28 14.09
N GLU A 34 26.31 14.47 13.75
CA GLU A 34 25.86 15.21 12.55
C GLU A 34 26.18 14.46 11.25
N ARG A 35 27.31 13.75 11.19
CA ARG A 35 27.71 12.96 10.01
C ARG A 35 26.83 11.72 9.79
N VAL A 36 26.24 11.17 10.84
CA VAL A 36 25.40 9.95 10.78
C VAL A 36 23.92 10.25 10.85
N GLN A 37 23.51 11.55 10.80
CA GLN A 37 22.09 11.88 10.74
C GLN A 37 21.46 11.29 9.48
N PRO A 38 20.30 10.62 9.61
CA PRO A 38 19.58 10.18 8.44
C PRO A 38 19.11 11.41 7.64
N VAL A 39 19.30 11.35 6.33
CA VAL A 39 18.77 12.36 5.42
C VAL A 39 17.25 12.20 5.39
N ASP A 40 16.53 13.29 5.61
CA ASP A 40 15.07 13.27 5.43
C ASP A 40 14.75 13.08 3.95
N LEU A 41 13.96 12.04 3.68
CA LEU A 41 13.46 11.79 2.33
C LEU A 41 12.53 12.93 1.93
N THR A 42 12.70 13.41 0.71
CA THR A 42 11.72 14.34 0.13
C THR A 42 10.41 13.61 -0.15
N ALA A 43 9.31 14.35 -0.24
CA ALA A 43 8.01 13.75 -0.56
C ALA A 43 8.01 12.92 -1.85
N SER A 44 8.91 13.22 -2.80
CA SER A 44 9.11 12.44 -4.03
C SER A 44 9.86 11.12 -3.81
N GLU A 45 10.63 11.01 -2.73
CA GLU A 45 11.39 9.80 -2.40
C GLU A 45 10.58 8.83 -1.53
N ILE A 46 9.50 9.30 -0.91
CA ILE A 46 8.60 8.47 -0.12
C ILE A 46 7.64 7.74 -1.07
N ALA A 47 7.86 6.45 -1.24
CA ALA A 47 6.97 5.61 -2.05
C ALA A 47 5.75 5.17 -1.24
N VAL A 48 4.64 5.90 -1.36
CA VAL A 48 3.34 5.46 -0.81
C VAL A 48 2.77 4.38 -1.73
N ARG A 49 2.60 3.17 -1.22
CA ARG A 49 2.12 2.01 -1.99
C ARG A 49 0.83 1.46 -1.40
N LEU A 50 -0.03 0.94 -2.26
CA LEU A 50 -1.13 0.08 -1.81
C LEU A 50 -0.56 -1.11 -1.03
N GLY A 51 -1.14 -1.38 0.14
CA GLY A 51 -0.66 -2.44 1.04
C GLY A 51 0.30 -1.96 2.14
N ALA A 52 0.70 -0.70 2.15
CA ALA A 52 1.38 -0.13 3.30
C ALA A 52 0.44 -0.17 4.52
N THR A 53 0.89 -0.82 5.60
CA THR A 53 0.06 -1.10 6.79
C THR A 53 -0.33 0.15 7.57
N TRP A 54 0.38 1.25 7.37
CA TRP A 54 0.11 2.55 8.00
C TRP A 54 -0.95 3.38 7.26
N LEU A 55 -1.38 2.97 6.05
CA LEU A 55 -2.42 3.68 5.31
C LEU A 55 -3.77 3.58 6.04
N PRO A 56 -4.43 4.73 6.29
CA PRO A 56 -5.78 4.71 6.87
C PRO A 56 -6.79 4.04 5.93
N THR A 57 -7.72 3.27 6.49
CA THR A 57 -8.78 2.60 5.72
C THR A 57 -9.65 3.59 4.96
N GLU A 58 -9.88 4.78 5.52
CA GLU A 58 -10.65 5.85 4.88
C GLU A 58 -10.00 6.35 3.59
N VAL A 59 -8.67 6.39 3.54
CA VAL A 59 -7.92 6.78 2.33
C VAL A 59 -8.08 5.72 1.25
N ILE A 60 -7.99 4.46 1.62
CA ILE A 60 -8.18 3.33 0.70
C ILE A 60 -9.61 3.30 0.18
N ASP A 61 -10.61 3.47 1.04
CA ASP A 61 -12.02 3.52 0.66
C ASP A 61 -12.30 4.68 -0.29
N GLN A 62 -11.76 5.87 -0.01
CA GLN A 62 -11.88 7.02 -0.90
C GLN A 62 -11.26 6.74 -2.26
N PHE A 63 -10.07 6.17 -2.31
CA PHE A 63 -9.44 5.78 -3.57
C PHE A 63 -10.31 4.81 -4.38
N ILE A 64 -10.81 3.76 -3.73
CA ILE A 64 -11.69 2.75 -4.37
C ILE A 64 -12.92 3.43 -4.97
N TYR A 65 -13.61 4.28 -4.20
CA TYR A 65 -14.84 4.91 -4.63
C TYR A 65 -14.63 5.89 -5.77
N GLU A 66 -13.54 6.63 -5.77
CA GLU A 66 -13.19 7.55 -6.85
C GLU A 66 -12.74 6.80 -8.11
N LEU A 67 -11.92 5.77 -7.96
CA LEU A 67 -11.40 4.98 -9.08
C LEU A 67 -12.52 4.31 -9.88
N PHE A 68 -13.44 3.65 -9.18
CA PHE A 68 -14.53 2.91 -9.82
C PHE A 68 -15.80 3.74 -10.03
N GLY A 69 -15.88 4.93 -9.44
CA GLY A 69 -17.13 5.68 -9.42
C GLY A 69 -18.24 4.91 -8.69
N THR A 70 -17.90 4.25 -7.57
CA THR A 70 -18.82 3.43 -6.79
C THR A 70 -20.07 4.23 -6.41
N SER A 71 -21.24 3.67 -6.64
CA SER A 71 -22.52 4.32 -6.31
C SER A 71 -22.66 4.59 -4.80
N LEU A 72 -23.38 5.65 -4.43
CA LEU A 72 -23.59 6.00 -3.02
C LEU A 72 -24.23 4.87 -2.21
N ARG A 73 -25.10 4.07 -2.85
CA ARG A 73 -25.70 2.87 -2.24
C ARG A 73 -24.64 1.83 -1.94
N SER A 74 -23.78 1.53 -2.91
CA SER A 74 -22.76 0.49 -2.79
C SER A 74 -21.64 0.88 -1.83
N ARG A 75 -21.31 2.18 -1.70
CA ARG A 75 -20.33 2.70 -0.73
C ARG A 75 -20.67 2.37 0.71
N ARG A 76 -21.94 2.16 1.02
CA ARG A 76 -22.37 1.76 2.38
C ARG A 76 -21.97 0.33 2.74
N MET A 77 -21.79 -0.52 1.74
CA MET A 77 -21.49 -1.94 1.90
C MET A 77 -20.04 -2.28 1.59
N ILE A 78 -19.42 -1.58 0.64
CA ILE A 78 -18.05 -1.82 0.20
C ILE A 78 -17.11 -0.99 1.07
N ARG A 79 -16.34 -1.66 1.92
CA ARG A 79 -15.37 -1.04 2.82
C ARG A 79 -14.12 -1.87 2.96
N SER A 80 -12.97 -1.23 3.06
CA SER A 80 -11.73 -1.88 3.41
C SER A 80 -11.61 -2.07 4.92
N HIS A 81 -11.02 -3.18 5.32
CA HIS A 81 -10.75 -3.52 6.71
C HIS A 81 -9.38 -4.18 6.83
N TYR A 82 -8.60 -3.74 7.81
CA TYR A 82 -7.32 -4.36 8.14
C TYR A 82 -7.42 -5.10 9.47
N SER A 83 -7.13 -6.38 9.46
CA SER A 83 -7.10 -7.21 10.67
C SER A 83 -5.68 -7.26 11.23
N GLN A 84 -5.47 -6.69 12.42
CA GLN A 84 -4.18 -6.76 13.11
C GLN A 84 -3.81 -8.20 13.52
N HIS A 85 -4.80 -9.05 13.75
CA HIS A 85 -4.57 -10.44 14.15
C HIS A 85 -4.01 -11.30 13.01
N THR A 86 -4.49 -11.08 11.78
CA THR A 86 -4.06 -11.84 10.60
C THR A 86 -3.05 -11.12 9.75
N GLY A 87 -2.87 -9.81 9.96
CA GLY A 87 -2.04 -8.96 9.11
C GLY A 87 -2.58 -8.81 7.70
N ALA A 88 -3.89 -9.04 7.50
CA ALA A 88 -4.50 -9.08 6.19
C ALA A 88 -5.56 -7.98 5.99
N TRP A 89 -5.62 -7.47 4.77
CA TRP A 89 -6.68 -6.61 4.28
C TRP A 89 -7.84 -7.41 3.73
N ASN A 90 -9.04 -6.94 3.96
CA ASN A 90 -10.27 -7.46 3.36
C ASN A 90 -11.11 -6.30 2.84
N ILE A 91 -11.71 -6.48 1.65
CA ILE A 91 -12.72 -5.56 1.13
C ILE A 91 -14.06 -6.26 1.25
N GLU A 92 -14.95 -5.70 2.06
CA GLU A 92 -16.29 -6.24 2.26
C GLU A 92 -17.17 -6.02 1.03
N SER A 93 -18.09 -6.95 0.81
CA SER A 93 -19.14 -6.85 -0.22
C SER A 93 -18.63 -6.54 -1.63
N LYS A 94 -17.54 -7.17 -2.04
CA LYS A 94 -16.88 -6.96 -3.36
C LYS A 94 -17.81 -7.10 -4.58
N PHE A 95 -18.96 -7.75 -4.42
CA PHE A 95 -19.94 -7.95 -5.49
C PHE A 95 -21.19 -7.06 -5.37
N ALA A 96 -21.21 -6.11 -4.43
CA ALA A 96 -22.36 -5.23 -4.22
C ALA A 96 -22.55 -4.19 -5.34
N ASP A 97 -21.52 -3.94 -6.15
CA ASP A 97 -21.53 -2.96 -7.24
C ASP A 97 -21.53 -3.62 -8.63
N ARG A 98 -22.33 -4.66 -8.79
CA ARG A 98 -22.49 -5.37 -10.07
C ARG A 98 -22.97 -4.43 -11.16
N GLY A 99 -22.42 -4.60 -12.37
CA GLY A 99 -22.72 -3.74 -13.51
C GLY A 99 -21.87 -2.47 -13.57
N ASN A 100 -20.96 -2.27 -12.62
CA ASN A 100 -19.99 -1.17 -12.70
C ASN A 100 -18.91 -1.51 -13.73
N ILE A 101 -18.97 -0.84 -14.88
CA ILE A 101 -18.06 -1.09 -16.02
C ILE A 101 -16.60 -0.87 -15.62
N LYS A 102 -16.31 0.16 -14.80
CA LYS A 102 -14.94 0.41 -14.35
C LYS A 102 -14.40 -0.71 -13.50
N ALA A 103 -15.20 -1.25 -12.57
CA ALA A 103 -14.80 -2.34 -11.70
C ALA A 103 -14.74 -3.69 -12.42
N GLU A 104 -15.61 -3.93 -13.40
CA GLU A 104 -15.70 -5.22 -14.08
C GLU A 104 -14.85 -5.32 -15.35
N ASN A 105 -14.64 -4.20 -16.07
CA ASN A 105 -13.94 -4.20 -17.35
C ASN A 105 -12.68 -3.36 -17.34
N THR A 106 -12.76 -2.07 -16.99
CA THR A 106 -11.60 -1.16 -17.07
C THR A 106 -10.48 -1.62 -16.15
N TYR A 107 -10.82 -1.93 -14.89
CA TYR A 107 -9.89 -2.39 -13.85
C TYR A 107 -10.18 -3.82 -13.39
N GLY A 108 -10.94 -4.57 -14.14
CA GLY A 108 -11.32 -5.94 -13.86
C GLY A 108 -11.27 -6.81 -15.11
N THR A 109 -11.51 -8.10 -14.91
CA THR A 109 -11.63 -9.11 -15.95
C THR A 109 -12.93 -9.89 -15.80
N THR A 110 -13.26 -10.75 -16.74
CA THR A 110 -14.41 -11.66 -16.63
C THR A 110 -14.27 -12.67 -15.46
N ARG A 111 -13.05 -12.88 -14.99
CA ARG A 111 -12.72 -13.84 -13.92
C ARG A 111 -12.60 -13.20 -12.54
N VAL A 112 -12.22 -11.92 -12.47
CA VAL A 112 -11.98 -11.18 -11.23
C VAL A 112 -12.30 -9.71 -11.43
N ASN A 113 -13.04 -9.10 -10.51
CA ASN A 113 -13.35 -7.68 -10.57
C ASN A 113 -12.26 -6.81 -9.91
N GLY A 114 -12.36 -5.49 -10.11
CA GLY A 114 -11.39 -4.53 -9.58
C GLY A 114 -11.31 -4.52 -8.06
N TYR A 115 -12.40 -4.73 -7.35
CA TYR A 115 -12.40 -4.80 -5.88
C TYR A 115 -11.55 -5.96 -5.36
N LYS A 116 -11.65 -7.13 -5.98
CA LYS A 116 -10.81 -8.28 -5.64
C LYS A 116 -9.35 -8.05 -6.00
N ILE A 117 -9.08 -7.40 -7.12
CA ILE A 117 -7.71 -7.05 -7.53
C ILE A 117 -7.08 -6.10 -6.50
N ILE A 118 -7.81 -5.08 -6.03
CA ILE A 118 -7.32 -4.19 -4.97
C ILE A 118 -7.07 -4.96 -3.67
N GLU A 119 -7.95 -5.86 -3.27
CA GLU A 119 -7.75 -6.67 -2.07
C GLU A 119 -6.45 -7.49 -2.13
N GLU A 120 -6.19 -8.16 -3.25
CA GLU A 120 -4.94 -8.91 -3.44
C GLU A 120 -3.72 -7.97 -3.44
N THR A 121 -3.84 -6.79 -4.04
CA THR A 121 -2.77 -5.78 -4.06
C THR A 121 -2.47 -5.24 -2.66
N LEU A 122 -3.49 -4.97 -1.86
CA LEU A 122 -3.34 -4.56 -0.46
C LEU A 122 -2.62 -5.64 0.38
N ASN A 123 -2.84 -6.90 0.06
CA ASN A 123 -2.18 -8.05 0.70
C ASN A 123 -0.82 -8.39 0.08
N LEU A 124 -0.30 -7.55 -0.82
CA LEU A 124 1.00 -7.73 -1.50
C LEU A 124 1.08 -9.05 -2.27
N ARG A 125 -0.03 -9.49 -2.85
CA ARG A 125 -0.13 -10.70 -3.65
C ARG A 125 -0.40 -10.37 -5.12
N ASP A 126 0.28 -11.08 -6.00
CA ASP A 126 -0.02 -11.04 -7.43
C ASP A 126 -1.25 -11.88 -7.75
N LEU A 127 -2.05 -11.42 -8.71
CA LEU A 127 -3.23 -12.15 -9.15
C LEU A 127 -2.81 -13.47 -9.81
N ARG A 128 -3.52 -14.54 -9.47
CA ARG A 128 -3.41 -15.85 -10.11
C ARG A 128 -4.81 -16.37 -10.42
N ILE A 129 -5.05 -16.74 -11.66
CA ILE A 129 -6.32 -17.26 -12.11
C ILE A 129 -6.15 -18.75 -12.42
N PHE A 130 -7.00 -19.57 -11.82
CA PHE A 130 -6.97 -21.02 -11.97
C PHE A 130 -8.24 -21.53 -12.66
N ASP A 131 -8.06 -22.47 -13.59
CA ASP A 131 -9.11 -23.33 -14.08
C ASP A 131 -9.10 -24.62 -13.27
N TYR A 132 -10.26 -25.26 -13.14
CA TYR A 132 -10.38 -26.53 -12.46
C TYR A 132 -10.66 -27.60 -13.50
N VAL A 133 -9.75 -28.56 -13.62
CA VAL A 133 -9.83 -29.69 -14.54
C VAL A 133 -9.96 -30.99 -13.75
N GLU A 134 -10.60 -32.01 -14.33
CA GLU A 134 -10.64 -33.34 -13.75
C GLU A 134 -9.36 -34.09 -14.04
N ASP A 135 -8.79 -34.72 -13.01
CA ASP A 135 -7.65 -35.63 -13.14
C ASP A 135 -8.12 -37.04 -13.58
N GLU A 136 -7.17 -37.96 -13.76
CA GLU A 136 -7.44 -39.35 -14.15
C GLU A 136 -8.32 -40.11 -13.14
N HIS A 137 -8.48 -39.59 -11.94
CA HIS A 137 -9.27 -40.17 -10.85
C HIS A 137 -10.62 -39.45 -10.65
N GLY A 138 -10.95 -38.48 -11.52
CA GLY A 138 -12.20 -37.69 -11.43
C GLY A 138 -12.18 -36.59 -10.36
N ASN A 139 -11.00 -36.26 -9.79
CA ASN A 139 -10.89 -35.16 -8.85
C ASN A 139 -10.69 -33.84 -9.59
N ARG A 140 -11.30 -32.75 -9.07
CA ARG A 140 -11.08 -31.40 -9.59
C ARG A 140 -9.77 -30.81 -9.04
N VAL A 141 -8.81 -30.57 -9.94
CA VAL A 141 -7.52 -30.00 -9.61
C VAL A 141 -7.36 -28.61 -10.24
N PRO A 142 -6.77 -27.65 -9.50
CA PRO A 142 -6.52 -26.31 -10.03
C PRO A 142 -5.34 -26.32 -11.00
N VAL A 143 -5.53 -25.69 -12.16
CA VAL A 143 -4.48 -25.48 -13.16
C VAL A 143 -4.38 -23.99 -13.46
N LEU A 144 -3.18 -23.42 -13.37
CA LEU A 144 -2.97 -22.00 -13.63
C LEU A 144 -3.33 -21.66 -15.09
N ASN A 145 -4.27 -20.72 -15.25
CA ASN A 145 -4.57 -20.13 -16.56
C ASN A 145 -3.62 -18.96 -16.79
N LYS A 146 -2.56 -19.19 -17.57
CA LYS A 146 -1.50 -18.19 -17.81
C LYS A 146 -2.02 -16.93 -18.50
N LYS A 147 -2.93 -17.08 -19.47
CA LYS A 147 -3.50 -15.96 -20.24
C LYS A 147 -4.36 -15.06 -19.32
N GLU A 148 -5.31 -15.65 -18.61
CA GLU A 148 -6.20 -14.91 -17.68
C GLU A 148 -5.41 -14.29 -16.53
N THR A 149 -4.39 -14.98 -16.04
CA THR A 149 -3.48 -14.45 -15.01
C THR A 149 -2.71 -13.23 -15.51
N ALA A 150 -2.18 -13.25 -16.73
CA ALA A 150 -1.48 -12.13 -17.32
C ALA A 150 -2.41 -10.90 -17.49
N ILE A 151 -3.65 -11.11 -17.92
CA ILE A 151 -4.64 -10.04 -18.05
C ILE A 151 -4.95 -9.44 -16.67
N ALA A 152 -5.19 -10.27 -15.66
CA ALA A 152 -5.47 -9.82 -14.30
C ALA A 152 -4.29 -9.05 -13.69
N GLN A 153 -3.06 -9.50 -13.87
CA GLN A 153 -1.85 -8.81 -13.43
C GLN A 153 -1.65 -7.48 -14.15
N GLY A 154 -2.00 -7.39 -15.44
CA GLY A 154 -2.02 -6.14 -16.18
C GLY A 154 -2.99 -5.12 -15.57
N LYS A 155 -4.19 -5.55 -15.18
CA LYS A 155 -5.16 -4.70 -14.46
C LYS A 155 -4.65 -4.29 -13.08
N GLN A 156 -3.96 -5.18 -12.37
CA GLN A 156 -3.32 -4.88 -11.10
C GLN A 156 -2.30 -3.75 -11.24
N GLU A 157 -1.45 -3.77 -12.26
CA GLU A 157 -0.49 -2.70 -12.51
C GLU A 157 -1.15 -1.37 -12.84
N LEU A 158 -2.24 -1.37 -13.62
CA LEU A 158 -3.04 -0.17 -13.88
C LEU A 158 -3.60 0.44 -12.59
N ILE A 159 -4.07 -0.37 -11.67
CA ILE A 159 -4.59 0.08 -10.37
C ILE A 159 -3.47 0.64 -9.49
N LYS A 160 -2.31 0.00 -9.45
CA LYS A 160 -1.14 0.51 -8.71
C LYS A 160 -0.71 1.88 -9.24
N GLN A 161 -0.65 2.04 -10.55
CA GLN A 161 -0.32 3.32 -11.18
C GLN A 161 -1.38 4.38 -10.89
N ALA A 162 -2.67 4.02 -11.00
CA ALA A 162 -3.77 4.92 -10.68
C ALA A 162 -3.73 5.42 -9.22
N PHE A 163 -3.30 4.58 -8.28
CA PHE A 163 -3.14 4.97 -6.88
C PHE A 163 -2.00 5.99 -6.70
N GLN A 164 -0.87 5.79 -7.35
CA GLN A 164 0.22 6.76 -7.34
C GLN A 164 -0.23 8.11 -7.89
N ASP A 165 -0.87 8.11 -9.06
CA ASP A 165 -1.38 9.32 -9.69
C ASP A 165 -2.42 10.04 -8.81
N TRP A 166 -3.29 9.27 -8.14
CA TRP A 166 -4.32 9.79 -7.26
C TRP A 166 -3.75 10.48 -6.02
N ILE A 167 -2.69 9.93 -5.42
CA ILE A 167 -2.01 10.55 -4.28
C ILE A 167 -1.38 11.89 -4.69
N TRP A 168 -0.71 11.92 -5.84
CA TRP A 168 0.03 13.10 -6.29
C TRP A 168 -0.86 14.23 -6.80
N LYS A 169 -2.09 13.95 -7.21
CA LYS A 169 -3.06 14.98 -7.67
C LYS A 169 -3.51 15.94 -6.59
N ASP A 170 -3.56 15.51 -5.34
CA ASP A 170 -4.05 16.31 -4.22
C ASP A 170 -2.90 16.62 -3.24
N PRO A 171 -2.44 17.89 -3.17
CA PRO A 171 -1.37 18.29 -2.27
C PRO A 171 -1.67 18.01 -0.79
N ALA A 172 -2.91 18.19 -0.34
CA ALA A 172 -3.31 17.94 1.04
C ALA A 172 -3.27 16.44 1.37
N ARG A 173 -3.67 15.60 0.42
CA ARG A 173 -3.57 14.13 0.54
C ARG A 173 -2.11 13.69 0.58
N ARG A 174 -1.28 14.24 -0.29
CA ARG A 174 0.15 13.99 -0.30
C ARG A 174 0.79 14.34 1.04
N GLU A 175 0.53 15.55 1.55
CA GLU A 175 1.07 16.00 2.84
C GLU A 175 0.66 15.12 4.03
N ARG A 176 -0.55 14.55 3.99
CA ARG A 176 -1.02 13.63 5.04
C ARG A 176 -0.38 12.24 4.98
N LEU A 177 0.16 11.84 3.83
CA LEU A 177 0.65 10.49 3.56
C LEU A 177 2.17 10.44 3.36
N THR A 178 2.83 11.55 3.44
CA THR A 178 4.30 11.67 3.36
C THR A 178 4.85 12.41 4.57
#